data_740a4ae1e7b8704d31fbc40afd29452c
#
_entry.id   740a4ae1e7b8704d31fbc40afd29452c
#
_cell.length_a   1.000
_cell.length_b   1.000
_cell.length_c   1.000
_cell.angle_alpha   90.00
_cell.angle_beta   90.00
_cell.angle_gamma   90.00
#
_symmetry.space_group_name_H-M   'P 1'
#
loop_
_entity.id
_entity.type
_entity.pdbx_description
1 polymer ?
#
loop_
_entity_poly.entity_id
_entity_poly.type
_entity_poly.pdbx_seq_one_letter_code
_entity_poly.pdbx_strand_id
1 'polypeptide(L)'
;MITIYYDDIALFMNIPKQNNSDMLDNGWWNILPKHYIKWIRLGRFDRPVGFWLLLLPGWWVLPLTNLDFINCIKLMFIFLIGSIVMRAAGCTINDMWDKDIDKKISRTKKRPIASKKIEVSHAFFYVIIYS
;
A
#
# COMPACT_ATOMS: atom_id res chain seq x y z
N MET A 1 -2.47 -22.48 -23.93
CA MET A 1 -1.56 -22.67 -25.04
C MET A 1 -0.75 -21.41 -25.41
N ILE A 2 -1.33 -20.21 -25.44
CA ILE A 2 -0.65 -18.94 -25.75
C ILE A 2 0.40 -18.53 -24.69
N THR A 3 0.17 -18.81 -23.43
CA THR A 3 1.05 -18.42 -22.32
C THR A 3 2.42 -19.13 -22.35
N ILE A 4 2.46 -20.38 -22.79
CA ILE A 4 3.70 -21.17 -22.92
C ILE A 4 4.62 -20.60 -23.98
N TYR A 5 4.06 -20.07 -25.06
CA TYR A 5 4.82 -19.52 -26.19
C TYR A 5 5.56 -18.21 -25.83
N TYR A 6 4.98 -17.39 -24.92
CA TYR A 6 5.61 -16.16 -24.45
C TYR A 6 6.77 -16.41 -23.48
N ASP A 7 6.69 -17.44 -22.64
CA ASP A 7 7.76 -17.79 -21.70
C ASP A 7 9.01 -18.31 -22.45
N ASP A 8 8.81 -19.06 -23.54
CA ASP A 8 9.90 -19.59 -24.37
C ASP A 8 10.60 -18.48 -25.18
N ILE A 9 9.86 -17.52 -25.72
CA ILE A 9 10.42 -16.37 -26.44
C ILE A 9 11.19 -15.44 -25.49
N ALA A 10 10.68 -15.21 -24.27
CA ALA A 10 11.34 -14.39 -23.27
C ALA A 10 12.67 -15.01 -22.80
N LEU A 11 12.75 -16.35 -22.73
CA LEU A 11 13.98 -17.09 -22.43
C LEU A 11 15.02 -16.95 -23.57
N PHE A 12 14.57 -17.02 -24.82
CA PHE A 12 15.45 -16.92 -26.00
C PHE A 12 16.02 -15.50 -26.17
N MET A 13 15.25 -14.46 -25.82
CA MET A 13 15.66 -13.06 -25.94
C MET A 13 16.38 -12.53 -24.70
N ASN A 14 16.66 -13.37 -23.69
CA ASN A 14 17.31 -13.00 -22.42
C ASN A 14 16.65 -11.76 -21.75
N ILE A 15 15.34 -11.60 -21.93
CA ILE A 15 14.56 -10.52 -21.31
C ILE A 15 14.48 -10.85 -19.81
N PRO A 16 14.96 -9.98 -18.91
CA PRO A 16 14.87 -10.24 -17.48
C PRO A 16 13.39 -10.41 -17.12
N LYS A 17 13.07 -11.54 -16.48
CA LYS A 17 11.69 -11.88 -16.05
C LYS A 17 11.14 -10.72 -15.25
N GLN A 18 10.28 -9.93 -15.84
CA GLN A 18 9.71 -8.76 -15.22
C GLN A 18 8.92 -9.21 -13.99
N ASN A 19 9.31 -8.72 -12.84
CA ASN A 19 8.66 -9.06 -11.58
C ASN A 19 7.26 -8.44 -11.60
N ASN A 20 6.26 -9.18 -12.08
CA ASN A 20 4.87 -8.72 -12.24
C ASN A 20 4.15 -8.53 -10.89
N SER A 21 4.90 -8.47 -9.78
CA SER A 21 4.34 -8.21 -8.46
C SER A 21 4.08 -6.73 -8.27
N ASP A 22 2.93 -6.37 -7.70
CA ASP A 22 2.64 -5.02 -7.26
C ASP A 22 3.38 -4.61 -5.96
N MET A 23 4.13 -5.54 -5.37
CA MET A 23 4.98 -5.29 -4.20
C MET A 23 6.40 -4.94 -4.64
N LEU A 24 6.95 -3.87 -4.08
CA LEU A 24 8.33 -3.49 -4.28
C LEU A 24 9.24 -4.42 -3.46
N ASP A 25 10.24 -5.02 -4.10
CA ASP A 25 11.16 -5.95 -3.43
C ASP A 25 12.20 -5.19 -2.59
N ASN A 26 12.63 -3.99 -3.03
CA ASN A 26 13.66 -3.18 -2.38
C ASN A 26 13.16 -1.76 -2.08
N GLY A 27 13.53 -1.24 -0.89
CA GLY A 27 13.24 0.12 -0.49
C GLY A 27 13.78 0.43 0.92
N TRP A 28 13.49 1.64 1.41
CA TRP A 28 13.92 2.12 2.74
C TRP A 28 13.49 1.20 3.90
N TRP A 29 12.40 0.45 3.72
CA TRP A 29 11.89 -0.51 4.72
C TRP A 29 12.81 -1.73 4.92
N ASN A 30 13.76 -1.99 4.00
CA ASN A 30 14.71 -3.11 4.14
C ASN A 30 15.70 -2.92 5.31
N ILE A 31 15.80 -1.70 5.85
CA ILE A 31 16.58 -1.38 7.06
C ILE A 31 15.88 -1.95 8.30
N LEU A 32 14.55 -2.15 8.25
CA LEU A 32 13.75 -2.62 9.37
C LEU A 32 13.77 -4.16 9.49
N PRO A 33 13.61 -4.69 10.71
CA PRO A 33 13.47 -6.12 10.93
C PRO A 33 12.32 -6.71 10.09
N LYS A 34 12.52 -7.92 9.55
CA LYS A 34 11.55 -8.60 8.67
C LYS A 34 10.13 -8.69 9.24
N HIS A 35 9.99 -8.67 10.57
CA HIS A 35 8.70 -8.69 11.25
C HIS A 35 7.84 -7.45 10.94
N TYR A 36 8.46 -6.27 10.83
CA TYR A 36 7.74 -5.01 10.55
C TYR A 36 7.43 -4.82 9.07
N ILE A 37 8.22 -5.39 8.17
CA ILE A 37 8.05 -5.24 6.72
C ILE A 37 6.66 -5.69 6.25
N LYS A 38 6.10 -6.74 6.84
CA LYS A 38 4.75 -7.22 6.51
C LYS A 38 3.66 -6.18 6.80
N TRP A 39 3.82 -5.41 7.90
CA TRP A 39 2.87 -4.36 8.30
C TRP A 39 3.00 -3.10 7.44
N ILE A 40 4.23 -2.72 7.10
CA ILE A 40 4.51 -1.62 6.16
C ILE A 40 3.88 -1.91 4.80
N ARG A 41 4.02 -3.14 4.32
CA ARG A 41 3.41 -3.57 3.06
C ARG A 41 1.89 -3.68 3.13
N LEU A 42 1.33 -4.05 4.28
CA LEU A 42 -0.12 -4.09 4.49
C LEU A 42 -0.72 -2.68 4.37
N GLY A 43 -0.12 -1.69 5.06
CA GLY A 43 -0.54 -0.29 4.98
C GLY A 43 -0.12 0.44 3.69
N ARG A 44 0.57 -0.24 2.76
CA ARG A 44 1.06 0.35 1.50
C ARG A 44 2.00 1.55 1.70
N PHE A 45 2.75 1.58 2.80
CA PHE A 45 3.77 2.61 3.04
C PHE A 45 4.99 2.50 2.11
N ASP A 46 5.12 1.38 1.40
CA ASP A 46 6.08 1.19 0.32
C ASP A 46 5.78 2.07 -0.90
N ARG A 47 4.55 2.64 -1.00
CA ARG A 47 4.13 3.55 -2.08
C ARG A 47 3.46 4.79 -1.52
N PRO A 48 4.24 5.83 -1.19
CA PRO A 48 3.71 7.04 -0.53
C PRO A 48 2.74 7.84 -1.40
N VAL A 49 2.75 7.68 -2.72
CA VAL A 49 1.87 8.40 -3.65
C VAL A 49 0.39 8.33 -3.24
N GLY A 50 -0.05 7.21 -2.64
CA GLY A 50 -1.45 7.02 -2.29
C GLY A 50 -1.95 7.96 -1.20
N PHE A 51 -1.15 8.29 -0.18
CA PHE A 51 -1.58 9.25 0.85
C PHE A 51 -1.48 10.70 0.36
N TRP A 52 -0.55 11.02 -0.55
CA TRP A 52 -0.49 12.33 -1.18
C TRP A 52 -1.76 12.68 -1.93
N LEU A 53 -2.38 11.71 -2.61
CA LEU A 53 -3.65 11.92 -3.31
C LEU A 53 -4.81 12.27 -2.37
N LEU A 54 -4.77 11.79 -1.12
CA LEU A 54 -5.76 12.15 -0.10
C LEU A 54 -5.42 13.50 0.56
N LEU A 55 -4.15 13.79 0.74
CA LEU A 55 -3.65 14.95 1.47
C LEU A 55 -3.76 16.25 0.67
N LEU A 56 -3.37 16.24 -0.61
CA LEU A 56 -3.27 17.45 -1.42
C LEU A 56 -4.59 18.21 -1.56
N PRO A 57 -5.75 17.57 -1.83
CA PRO A 57 -7.04 18.29 -1.88
C PRO A 57 -7.36 18.99 -0.55
N GLY A 58 -7.10 18.33 0.58
CA GLY A 58 -7.29 18.93 1.90
C GLY A 58 -6.39 20.15 2.13
N TRP A 59 -5.11 20.04 1.77
CA TRP A 59 -4.15 21.13 1.90
C TRP A 59 -4.46 22.33 1.00
N TRP A 60 -5.04 22.12 -0.17
CA TRP A 60 -5.42 23.21 -1.08
C TRP A 60 -6.59 24.05 -0.55
N VAL A 61 -7.48 23.45 0.22
CA VAL A 61 -8.64 24.15 0.78
C VAL A 61 -8.24 24.98 2.01
N LEU A 62 -7.28 24.54 2.82
CA LEU A 62 -6.93 25.22 4.08
C LEU A 62 -6.52 26.69 3.91
N PRO A 63 -5.68 27.10 2.93
CA PRO A 63 -5.32 28.50 2.73
C PRO A 63 -6.50 29.39 2.28
N LEU A 64 -7.58 28.78 1.74
CA LEU A 64 -8.79 29.49 1.33
C LEU A 64 -9.73 29.77 2.51
N THR A 65 -9.47 29.20 3.67
CA THR A 65 -10.21 29.45 4.90
C THR A 65 -9.63 30.69 5.59
N ASN A 66 -10.49 31.47 6.26
CA ASN A 66 -10.06 32.65 7.03
C ASN A 66 -9.49 32.26 8.42
N LEU A 67 -8.69 31.19 8.46
CA LEU A 67 -8.04 30.68 9.68
C LEU A 67 -6.74 31.42 9.95
N ASP A 68 -6.43 31.60 11.25
CA ASP A 68 -5.12 32.03 11.66
C ASP A 68 -4.04 31.08 11.16
N PHE A 69 -2.86 31.63 10.85
CA PHE A 69 -1.72 30.85 10.36
C PHE A 69 -1.38 29.65 11.23
N ILE A 70 -1.41 29.78 12.56
CA ILE A 70 -1.12 28.71 13.51
C ILE A 70 -2.18 27.59 13.41
N ASN A 71 -3.46 27.95 13.31
CA ASN A 71 -4.54 26.97 13.17
C ASN A 71 -4.51 26.27 11.82
N CYS A 72 -4.14 26.97 10.77
CA CYS A 72 -3.92 26.40 9.44
C CYS A 72 -2.82 25.33 9.47
N ILE A 73 -1.66 25.61 10.09
CA ILE A 73 -0.57 24.64 10.23
C ILE A 73 -1.01 23.43 11.05
N LYS A 74 -1.70 23.63 12.19
CA LYS A 74 -2.22 22.51 12.98
C LYS A 74 -3.12 21.59 12.17
N LEU A 75 -4.04 22.15 11.39
CA LEU A 75 -4.92 21.39 10.52
C LEU A 75 -4.15 20.66 9.42
N MET A 76 -3.12 21.28 8.83
CA MET A 76 -2.27 20.61 7.84
C MET A 76 -1.62 19.34 8.41
N PHE A 77 -1.14 19.40 9.67
CA PHE A 77 -0.60 18.21 10.35
C PHE A 77 -1.68 17.16 10.64
N ILE A 78 -2.86 17.56 11.08
CA ILE A 78 -3.98 16.64 11.31
C ILE A 78 -4.37 15.96 10.00
N PHE A 79 -4.49 16.69 8.90
CA PHE A 79 -4.77 16.14 7.58
C PHE A 79 -3.67 15.18 7.11
N LEU A 80 -2.40 15.49 7.37
CA LEU A 80 -1.27 14.62 7.04
C LEU A 80 -1.40 13.26 7.77
N ILE A 81 -1.57 13.29 9.08
CA ILE A 81 -1.75 12.06 9.87
C ILE A 81 -2.99 11.32 9.42
N GLY A 82 -4.13 12.01 9.26
CA GLY A 82 -5.38 11.42 8.83
C GLY A 82 -5.28 10.75 7.45
N SER A 83 -4.60 11.37 6.49
CA SER A 83 -4.43 10.80 5.14
C SER A 83 -3.59 9.52 5.16
N ILE A 84 -2.53 9.46 5.98
CA ILE A 84 -1.69 8.28 6.16
C ILE A 84 -2.51 7.13 6.77
N VAL A 85 -3.25 7.42 7.84
CA VAL A 85 -4.10 6.47 8.56
C VAL A 85 -5.21 5.93 7.65
N MET A 86 -5.95 6.81 7.00
CA MET A 86 -7.04 6.43 6.09
C MET A 86 -6.52 5.60 4.92
N ARG A 87 -5.34 5.94 4.40
CA ARG A 87 -4.72 5.14 3.33
C ARG A 87 -4.37 3.74 3.80
N ALA A 88 -3.75 3.62 4.98
CA ALA A 88 -3.38 2.32 5.55
C ALA A 88 -4.61 1.46 5.84
N ALA A 89 -5.62 2.04 6.48
CA ALA A 89 -6.88 1.36 6.77
C ALA A 89 -7.60 0.91 5.50
N GLY A 90 -7.80 1.81 4.53
CA GLY A 90 -8.47 1.51 3.27
C GLY A 90 -7.77 0.41 2.47
N CYS A 91 -6.44 0.43 2.38
CA CYS A 91 -5.69 -0.63 1.71
C CYS A 91 -5.82 -1.98 2.43
N THR A 92 -5.80 -1.97 3.76
CA THR A 92 -5.96 -3.18 4.56
C THR A 92 -7.34 -3.80 4.39
N ILE A 93 -8.40 -2.99 4.44
CA ILE A 93 -9.79 -3.44 4.21
C ILE A 93 -9.92 -4.04 2.80
N ASN A 94 -9.38 -3.37 1.80
CA ASN A 94 -9.41 -3.85 0.42
C ASN A 94 -8.68 -5.19 0.26
N ASP A 95 -7.48 -5.34 0.84
CA ASP A 95 -6.72 -6.59 0.82
C ASP A 95 -7.43 -7.72 1.59
N MET A 96 -8.23 -7.38 2.62
CA MET A 96 -9.07 -8.36 3.34
C MET A 96 -10.24 -8.83 2.49
N TRP A 97 -10.89 -7.90 1.77
CA TRP A 97 -12.03 -8.21 0.90
C TRP A 97 -11.63 -9.06 -0.29
N ASP A 98 -10.53 -8.68 -0.93
CA ASP A 98 -10.07 -9.30 -2.18
C ASP A 98 -9.14 -10.51 -1.96
N LYS A 99 -8.93 -10.97 -0.73
CA LYS A 99 -7.95 -12.02 -0.37
C LYS A 99 -7.97 -13.27 -1.25
N ASP A 100 -9.16 -13.71 -1.65
CA ASP A 100 -9.32 -14.95 -2.43
C ASP A 100 -9.10 -14.72 -3.93
N ILE A 101 -9.39 -13.53 -4.41
CA ILE A 101 -9.10 -13.07 -5.78
C ILE A 101 -7.59 -12.85 -5.92
N ASP A 102 -6.98 -12.16 -4.96
CA ASP A 102 -5.56 -11.84 -4.93
C ASP A 102 -4.65 -13.08 -4.96
N LYS A 103 -5.07 -14.19 -4.35
CA LYS A 103 -4.34 -15.47 -4.41
C LYS A 103 -4.23 -16.02 -5.82
N LYS A 104 -5.22 -15.77 -6.68
CA LYS A 104 -5.31 -16.30 -8.05
C LYS A 104 -4.52 -15.47 -9.05
N ILE A 105 -4.26 -14.21 -8.75
CA ILE A 105 -3.62 -13.26 -9.66
C ILE A 105 -2.12 -13.18 -9.36
N SER A 106 -1.27 -13.41 -10.37
CA SER A 106 0.19 -13.42 -10.24
C SER A 106 0.77 -12.12 -9.65
N ARG A 107 0.15 -10.99 -9.96
CA ARG A 107 0.56 -9.66 -9.50
C ARG A 107 0.33 -9.45 -8.00
N THR A 108 -0.79 -9.94 -7.46
CA THR A 108 -1.28 -9.63 -6.11
C THR A 108 -1.09 -10.78 -5.10
N LYS A 109 -0.77 -11.99 -5.56
CA LYS A 109 -0.57 -13.17 -4.69
C LYS A 109 0.51 -13.00 -3.61
N LYS A 110 1.43 -12.04 -3.77
CA LYS A 110 2.48 -11.72 -2.79
C LYS A 110 2.01 -10.76 -1.67
N ARG A 111 0.79 -10.22 -1.74
CA ARG A 111 0.23 -9.36 -0.70
C ARG A 111 0.19 -10.08 0.66
N PRO A 112 0.39 -9.37 1.78
CA PRO A 112 0.54 -10.00 3.09
C PRO A 112 -0.62 -10.92 3.49
N ILE A 113 -1.87 -10.54 3.22
CA ILE A 113 -3.07 -11.34 3.53
C ILE A 113 -3.24 -12.48 2.53
N ALA A 114 -3.10 -12.22 1.22
CA ALA A 114 -3.22 -13.24 0.18
C ALA A 114 -2.17 -14.35 0.33
N SER A 115 -0.94 -13.99 0.74
CA SER A 115 0.17 -14.92 1.00
C SER A 115 0.14 -15.56 2.39
N LYS A 116 -0.92 -15.35 3.18
CA LYS A 116 -1.08 -15.85 4.57
C LYS A 116 0.03 -15.43 5.54
N LYS A 117 0.76 -14.35 5.27
CA LYS A 117 1.78 -13.79 6.18
C LYS A 117 1.15 -13.03 7.35
N ILE A 118 -0.07 -12.54 7.18
CA ILE A 118 -0.90 -11.90 8.19
C ILE A 118 -2.29 -12.55 8.12
N GLU A 119 -2.81 -12.94 9.27
CA GLU A 119 -4.18 -13.42 9.38
C GLU A 119 -5.17 -12.25 9.30
N VAL A 120 -6.36 -12.52 8.77
CA VAL A 120 -7.43 -11.52 8.63
C VAL A 120 -7.80 -10.89 9.98
N SER A 121 -7.81 -11.69 11.05
CA SER A 121 -8.08 -11.22 12.42
C SER A 121 -7.07 -10.15 12.88
N HIS A 122 -5.78 -10.39 12.67
CA HIS A 122 -4.74 -9.42 13.00
C HIS A 122 -4.81 -8.16 12.11
N ALA A 123 -5.16 -8.32 10.82
CA ALA A 123 -5.39 -7.20 9.93
C ALA A 123 -6.59 -6.34 10.36
N PHE A 124 -7.64 -6.98 10.86
CA PHE A 124 -8.81 -6.28 11.41
C PHE A 124 -8.45 -5.44 12.66
N PHE A 125 -7.68 -6.00 13.60
CA PHE A 125 -7.16 -5.23 14.74
C PHE A 125 -6.28 -4.06 14.31
N TYR A 126 -5.47 -4.26 13.27
CA TYR A 126 -4.66 -3.18 12.70
C TYR A 126 -5.54 -2.02 12.21
N VAL A 127 -6.63 -2.31 11.50
CA VAL A 127 -7.59 -1.29 11.05
C VAL A 127 -8.23 -0.55 12.24
N ILE A 128 -8.65 -1.29 13.28
CA ILE A 128 -9.28 -0.67 14.48
C ILE A 128 -8.30 0.28 15.18
N ILE A 129 -7.03 -0.07 15.29
CA ILE A 129 -6.01 0.79 15.92
C ILE A 129 -5.81 2.08 15.12
N TYR A 130 -5.97 2.02 13.80
CA TYR A 130 -5.79 3.17 12.91
C TYR A 130 -7.09 3.95 12.65
N SER A 131 -8.24 3.45 13.04
CA SER A 131 -9.55 4.10 12.89
C SER A 131 -9.92 4.92 14.11
#